data_01ccce725e0d5776c0dd73661a22d3e4
#
_entry.id   01ccce725e0d5776c0dd73661a22d3e4
#
_cell.length_a   1.000
_cell.length_b   1.000
_cell.length_c   1.000
_cell.angle_alpha   90.00
_cell.angle_beta   90.00
_cell.angle_gamma   90.00
#
_symmetry.space_group_name_H-M   'P 1'
#
loop_
_entity.id
_entity.type
_entity.pdbx_description
1 polymer ?
#
loop_
_entity_poly.entity_id
_entity_poly.type
_entity_poly.pdbx_seq_one_letter_code
_entity_poly.pdbx_strand_id
1 'polypeptide(L)'
;MKKYLAIDIGASSGRHIIGWQEDGELKTEEVYRFPNGVTEQDGHLTWDIAALEHHVRTGIDEALRACPAIESLSVDTWGVDYVLLKGEEPILPCYAYRDSRTENVIPKVHERISFSGLYRRTGIQFQTFNTVYQLYADKLAGRLEEASDFLMMPEYLMYRLCGVKSHEYTNATTGGMISAETGEYDPEIIRTLDLPGKLFHPLQRPGTVIGEYKGIKVMLCATHDTGRAVEGIPMEGNELYISSGTWSLLGVKTPKPLTDEGSEASNYSNEGGVGYNRYQKNIMGMWLANRLRSELCPDKPWNEITAEAEENHFDHLVDVNDLVFLAPESMKAAFDAKLPHPPKCTAGYFRCAYRSLAEGYRRAIEDIERNTGKQYRRLYIVGGGAKNKYLNRLTAEATGKEVIALPIEATALGNIMIQIKNGGEEA
;
A
#
# COMPACT_ATOMS: atom_id res chain seq x y z
N MET A 1 20.56 16.44 18.93
CA MET A 1 19.48 15.44 18.67
C MET A 1 19.40 15.24 17.16
N LYS A 2 19.55 13.98 16.68
CA LYS A 2 19.44 13.67 15.24
C LYS A 2 17.98 13.76 14.80
N LYS A 3 17.76 14.38 13.63
CA LYS A 3 16.44 14.48 13.02
C LYS A 3 16.42 13.78 11.65
N TYR A 4 15.31 13.21 11.30
CA TYR A 4 15.10 12.36 10.13
C TYR A 4 13.88 12.84 9.35
N LEU A 5 13.90 12.73 8.03
CA LEU A 5 12.78 13.14 7.18
C LEU A 5 12.11 11.92 6.54
N ALA A 6 10.84 11.74 6.84
CA ALA A 6 9.98 10.77 6.14
C ALA A 6 9.13 11.49 5.09
N ILE A 7 9.16 11.00 3.85
CA ILE A 7 8.36 11.49 2.73
C ILE A 7 7.36 10.39 2.39
N ASP A 8 6.11 10.57 2.84
CA ASP A 8 5.00 9.63 2.76
C ASP A 8 4.03 10.06 1.64
N ILE A 9 3.97 9.30 0.56
CA ILE A 9 3.16 9.62 -0.61
C ILE A 9 2.12 8.51 -0.84
N GLY A 10 0.88 8.78 -0.47
CA GLY A 10 -0.24 7.90 -0.81
C GLY A 10 -0.88 8.26 -2.16
N ALA A 11 -1.84 7.45 -2.60
CA ALA A 11 -2.55 7.65 -3.87
C ALA A 11 -3.39 8.93 -3.95
N SER A 12 -3.66 9.61 -2.83
CA SER A 12 -4.51 10.82 -2.77
C SER A 12 -3.84 12.04 -2.17
N SER A 13 -2.72 11.89 -1.49
CA SER A 13 -1.96 12.99 -0.89
C SER A 13 -0.56 12.54 -0.51
N GLY A 14 0.37 13.49 -0.43
CA GLY A 14 1.69 13.28 0.12
C GLY A 14 2.00 14.24 1.25
N ARG A 15 2.94 13.88 2.12
CA ARG A 15 3.38 14.69 3.26
C ARG A 15 4.86 14.45 3.58
N HIS A 16 5.49 15.49 4.13
CA HIS A 16 6.85 15.45 4.64
C HIS A 16 6.81 15.64 6.15
N ILE A 17 7.45 14.74 6.87
CA ILE A 17 7.40 14.66 8.33
C ILE A 17 8.81 14.56 8.86
N ILE A 18 9.22 15.53 9.67
CA ILE A 18 10.45 15.46 10.46
C ILE A 18 10.17 14.64 11.71
N GLY A 19 11.03 13.67 12.03
CA GLY A 19 10.93 12.87 13.25
C GLY A 19 12.24 12.83 14.02
N TRP A 20 12.14 12.70 15.36
CA TRP A 20 13.29 12.58 16.25
C TRP A 20 12.88 11.85 17.52
N GLN A 21 13.86 11.35 18.27
CA GLN A 21 13.63 10.73 19.57
C GLN A 21 13.99 11.72 20.68
N GLU A 22 13.07 11.95 21.62
CA GLU A 22 13.23 12.82 22.77
C GLU A 22 12.66 12.13 24.02
N ASP A 23 13.47 12.02 25.04
CA ASP A 23 13.12 11.34 26.32
C ASP A 23 12.56 9.91 26.14
N GLY A 24 13.07 9.18 25.13
CA GLY A 24 12.62 7.83 24.80
C GLY A 24 11.34 7.77 23.96
N GLU A 25 10.68 8.89 23.73
CA GLU A 25 9.50 9.00 22.88
C GLU A 25 9.86 9.49 21.47
N LEU A 26 9.15 8.99 20.50
CA LEU A 26 9.25 9.46 19.12
C LEU A 26 8.34 10.68 18.93
N LYS A 27 8.94 11.79 18.51
CA LYS A 27 8.24 13.05 18.19
C LYS A 27 8.25 13.26 16.68
N THR A 28 7.19 13.87 16.15
CA THR A 28 7.06 14.17 14.72
C THR A 28 6.48 15.56 14.49
N GLU A 29 6.87 16.17 13.38
CA GLU A 29 6.37 17.46 12.90
C GLU A 29 6.14 17.38 11.40
N GLU A 30 4.89 17.60 10.94
CA GLU A 30 4.56 17.71 9.52
C GLU A 30 4.95 19.09 9.02
N VAL A 31 5.82 19.16 8.01
CA VAL A 31 6.35 20.41 7.48
C VAL A 31 5.84 20.76 6.08
N TYR A 32 5.32 19.77 5.34
CA TYR A 32 4.75 19.99 4.02
C TYR A 32 3.71 18.94 3.69
N ARG A 33 2.64 19.35 2.98
CA ARG A 33 1.58 18.48 2.48
C ARG A 33 1.13 18.92 1.10
N PHE A 34 0.81 17.94 0.25
CA PHE A 34 0.33 18.19 -1.10
C PHE A 34 -0.75 17.18 -1.51
N PRO A 35 -1.67 17.55 -2.42
CA PRO A 35 -2.60 16.61 -3.03
C PRO A 35 -1.87 15.71 -4.04
N ASN A 36 -2.32 14.48 -4.17
CA ASN A 36 -1.89 13.54 -5.21
C ASN A 36 -3.12 12.93 -5.86
N GLY A 37 -2.97 12.41 -7.07
CA GLY A 37 -4.05 11.76 -7.79
C GLY A 37 -3.63 11.32 -9.19
N VAL A 38 -4.44 10.46 -9.77
CA VAL A 38 -4.27 10.06 -11.17
C VAL A 38 -4.77 11.14 -12.10
N THR A 39 -4.15 11.25 -13.27
CA THR A 39 -4.59 12.06 -14.41
C THR A 39 -5.02 11.15 -15.54
N GLU A 40 -6.00 11.57 -16.33
CA GLU A 40 -6.39 10.87 -17.56
C GLU A 40 -5.62 11.44 -18.73
N GLN A 41 -4.92 10.57 -19.47
CA GLN A 41 -4.18 10.89 -20.67
C GLN A 41 -4.43 9.82 -21.72
N ASP A 42 -4.95 10.22 -22.90
CA ASP A 42 -5.22 9.33 -24.03
C ASP A 42 -6.08 8.10 -23.68
N GLY A 43 -7.04 8.26 -22.78
CA GLY A 43 -7.93 7.20 -22.31
C GLY A 43 -7.31 6.26 -21.26
N HIS A 44 -6.15 6.61 -20.71
CA HIS A 44 -5.45 5.89 -19.67
C HIS A 44 -5.30 6.70 -18.38
N LEU A 45 -5.30 6.02 -17.25
CA LEU A 45 -4.99 6.61 -15.96
C LEU A 45 -3.48 6.59 -15.73
N THR A 46 -2.89 7.75 -15.44
CA THR A 46 -1.45 7.96 -15.34
C THR A 46 -1.08 8.74 -14.08
N TRP A 47 0.17 8.61 -13.65
CA TRP A 47 0.78 9.46 -12.61
C TRP A 47 1.57 10.59 -13.25
N ASP A 48 1.40 11.81 -12.72
CA ASP A 48 2.27 12.94 -13.04
C ASP A 48 3.56 12.85 -12.19
N ILE A 49 4.54 12.10 -12.73
CA ILE A 49 5.82 11.89 -12.02
C ILE A 49 6.65 13.19 -11.90
N ALA A 50 6.45 14.16 -12.78
CA ALA A 50 7.12 15.45 -12.71
C ALA A 50 6.56 16.29 -11.54
N ALA A 51 5.24 16.30 -11.36
CA ALA A 51 4.61 16.91 -10.21
C ALA A 51 5.03 16.25 -8.89
N LEU A 52 5.10 14.91 -8.86
CA LEU A 52 5.60 14.18 -7.69
C LEU A 52 7.04 14.56 -7.35
N GLU A 53 7.95 14.58 -8.33
CA GLU A 53 9.35 15.00 -8.13
C GLU A 53 9.41 16.46 -7.62
N HIS A 54 8.60 17.36 -8.18
CA HIS A 54 8.53 18.75 -7.74
C HIS A 54 8.10 18.84 -6.26
N HIS A 55 7.05 18.12 -5.86
CA HIS A 55 6.57 18.12 -4.48
C HIS A 55 7.58 17.51 -3.50
N VAL A 56 8.26 16.44 -3.90
CA VAL A 56 9.34 15.84 -3.09
C VAL A 56 10.44 16.86 -2.82
N ARG A 57 10.93 17.56 -3.86
CA ARG A 57 11.99 18.59 -3.72
C ARG A 57 11.51 19.78 -2.88
N THR A 58 10.31 20.28 -3.16
CA THR A 58 9.72 21.40 -2.40
C THR A 58 9.61 21.06 -0.92
N GLY A 59 9.09 19.88 -0.58
CA GLY A 59 8.95 19.47 0.81
C GLY A 59 10.28 19.24 1.53
N ILE A 60 11.35 18.81 0.82
CA ILE A 60 12.70 18.77 1.38
C ILE A 60 13.21 20.18 1.68
N ASP A 61 12.93 21.17 0.81
CA ASP A 61 13.32 22.54 1.05
C ASP A 61 12.59 23.17 2.25
N GLU A 62 11.30 22.89 2.41
CA GLU A 62 10.54 23.26 3.61
C GLU A 62 11.10 22.59 4.88
N ALA A 63 11.42 21.31 4.79
CA ALA A 63 12.03 20.59 5.92
C ALA A 63 13.38 21.18 6.33
N LEU A 64 14.23 21.56 5.38
CA LEU A 64 15.51 22.20 5.64
C LEU A 64 15.38 23.62 6.21
N ARG A 65 14.31 24.36 5.85
CA ARG A 65 13.99 25.66 6.48
C ARG A 65 13.58 25.49 7.93
N ALA A 66 12.75 24.46 8.22
CA ALA A 66 12.33 24.16 9.59
C ALA A 66 13.47 23.54 10.44
N CYS A 67 14.32 22.74 9.82
CA CYS A 67 15.42 22.05 10.47
C CYS A 67 16.63 21.93 9.50
N PRO A 68 17.66 22.79 9.63
CA PRO A 68 18.84 22.75 8.75
C PRO A 68 19.72 21.49 8.87
N ALA A 69 19.56 20.71 9.95
CA ALA A 69 20.37 19.54 10.24
C ALA A 69 19.50 18.27 10.25
N ILE A 70 19.24 17.71 9.07
CA ILE A 70 18.55 16.44 8.87
C ILE A 70 19.60 15.36 8.55
N GLU A 71 19.61 14.27 9.30
CA GLU A 71 20.58 13.16 9.17
C GLU A 71 20.34 12.34 7.90
N SER A 72 19.09 11.93 7.70
CA SER A 72 18.68 11.15 6.52
C SER A 72 17.24 11.43 6.12
N LEU A 73 16.93 11.08 4.87
CA LEU A 73 15.58 11.07 4.33
C LEU A 73 15.25 9.73 3.68
N SER A 74 13.97 9.40 3.63
CA SER A 74 13.45 8.26 2.87
C SER A 74 12.11 8.59 2.26
N VAL A 75 11.85 8.02 1.07
CA VAL A 75 10.57 8.13 0.36
C VAL A 75 9.87 6.79 0.40
N ASP A 76 8.59 6.78 0.72
CA ASP A 76 7.72 5.64 0.55
C ASP A 76 6.45 6.03 -0.21
N THR A 77 5.93 5.09 -0.98
CA THR A 77 4.71 5.28 -1.78
C THR A 77 3.82 4.04 -1.72
N TRP A 78 2.74 4.05 -2.51
CA TRP A 78 1.96 2.85 -2.79
C TRP A 78 2.81 1.79 -3.53
N GLY A 79 2.35 0.54 -3.55
CA GLY A 79 3.01 -0.57 -4.24
C GLY A 79 2.67 -0.66 -5.73
N VAL A 80 3.22 -1.65 -6.38
CA VAL A 80 2.97 -2.17 -7.73
C VAL A 80 3.32 -1.29 -8.93
N ASP A 81 3.32 0.04 -8.77
CA ASP A 81 3.60 0.97 -9.88
C ASP A 81 5.08 1.32 -9.99
N TYR A 82 5.51 1.53 -11.21
CA TYR A 82 6.92 1.76 -11.55
C TYR A 82 7.08 2.76 -12.71
N VAL A 83 8.30 3.23 -12.86
CA VAL A 83 8.74 4.06 -13.98
C VAL A 83 9.76 3.28 -14.80
N LEU A 84 9.50 3.12 -16.10
CA LEU A 84 10.48 2.60 -17.05
C LEU A 84 11.48 3.70 -17.41
N LEU A 85 12.77 3.34 -17.54
CA LEU A 85 13.82 4.27 -17.91
C LEU A 85 14.48 3.87 -19.22
N LYS A 86 14.82 4.88 -20.05
CA LYS A 86 15.73 4.78 -21.18
C LYS A 86 16.99 5.59 -20.84
N GLY A 87 18.03 4.91 -20.40
CA GLY A 87 19.19 5.58 -19.79
C GLY A 87 18.81 6.25 -18.47
N GLU A 88 18.80 7.57 -18.45
CA GLU A 88 18.42 8.37 -17.28
C GLU A 88 17.00 8.95 -17.36
N GLU A 89 16.38 8.90 -18.53
CA GLU A 89 15.09 9.53 -18.80
C GLU A 89 13.92 8.56 -18.65
N PRO A 90 12.78 9.00 -18.07
CA PRO A 90 11.59 8.18 -17.96
C PRO A 90 10.90 7.96 -19.31
N ILE A 91 10.42 6.74 -19.53
CA ILE A 91 9.56 6.39 -20.67
C ILE A 91 8.11 6.68 -20.26
N LEU A 92 7.55 7.76 -20.78
CA LEU A 92 6.18 8.16 -20.49
C LEU A 92 5.16 7.45 -21.41
N PRO A 93 3.88 7.36 -21.01
CA PRO A 93 3.34 7.76 -19.72
C PRO A 93 3.70 6.77 -18.59
N CYS A 94 3.67 7.23 -17.33
CA CYS A 94 3.73 6.38 -16.16
C CYS A 94 2.29 5.97 -15.81
N TYR A 95 1.94 4.71 -16.06
CA TYR A 95 0.58 4.21 -15.84
C TYR A 95 0.28 4.01 -14.35
N ALA A 96 -0.96 4.32 -13.96
CA ALA A 96 -1.43 4.08 -12.61
C ALA A 96 -2.04 2.67 -12.47
N TYR A 97 -1.93 2.08 -11.29
CA TYR A 97 -2.44 0.74 -11.01
C TYR A 97 -3.96 0.59 -11.22
N ARG A 98 -4.71 1.70 -11.26
CA ARG A 98 -6.16 1.70 -11.54
C ARG A 98 -6.48 1.73 -13.04
N ASP A 99 -5.47 1.79 -13.91
CA ASP A 99 -5.68 1.74 -15.36
C ASP A 99 -6.12 0.34 -15.79
N SER A 100 -7.08 0.29 -16.70
CA SER A 100 -7.66 -0.99 -17.19
C SER A 100 -6.77 -1.75 -18.17
N ARG A 101 -5.59 -1.21 -18.54
CA ARG A 101 -4.70 -1.79 -19.57
C ARG A 101 -4.30 -3.24 -19.32
N THR A 102 -4.35 -3.69 -18.07
CA THR A 102 -3.97 -5.05 -17.69
C THR A 102 -5.09 -6.08 -17.89
N GLU A 103 -6.35 -5.69 -17.96
CA GLU A 103 -7.50 -6.61 -18.01
C GLU A 103 -7.40 -7.61 -19.16
N ASN A 104 -7.05 -7.13 -20.37
CA ASN A 104 -6.89 -7.97 -21.57
C ASN A 104 -5.56 -8.74 -21.60
N VAL A 105 -4.66 -8.47 -20.67
CA VAL A 105 -3.32 -9.06 -20.60
C VAL A 105 -3.29 -10.26 -19.65
N ILE A 106 -4.07 -10.23 -18.58
CA ILE A 106 -4.13 -11.28 -17.57
C ILE A 106 -4.36 -12.68 -18.17
N PRO A 107 -5.34 -12.91 -19.06
CA PRO A 107 -5.52 -14.21 -19.69
C PRO A 107 -4.27 -14.70 -20.45
N LYS A 108 -3.58 -13.80 -21.14
CA LYS A 108 -2.35 -14.12 -21.90
C LYS A 108 -1.18 -14.50 -21.00
N VAL A 109 -1.08 -13.88 -19.82
CA VAL A 109 -0.12 -14.28 -18.78
C VAL A 109 -0.48 -15.67 -18.24
N HIS A 110 -1.77 -15.92 -17.97
CA HIS A 110 -2.23 -17.19 -17.41
C HIS A 110 -2.17 -18.36 -18.40
N GLU A 111 -2.14 -18.10 -19.71
CA GLU A 111 -1.83 -19.10 -20.74
C GLU A 111 -0.37 -19.58 -20.63
N ARG A 112 0.56 -18.76 -20.16
CA ARG A 112 1.98 -19.07 -20.02
C ARG A 112 2.34 -19.63 -18.63
N ILE A 113 1.79 -19.04 -17.60
CA ILE A 113 1.93 -19.46 -16.21
C ILE A 113 0.60 -19.23 -15.49
N SER A 114 -0.02 -20.30 -14.99
CA SER A 114 -1.32 -20.19 -14.27
C SER A 114 -1.19 -19.32 -13.03
N PHE A 115 -2.31 -18.77 -12.56
CA PHE A 115 -2.30 -18.03 -11.28
C PHE A 115 -1.74 -18.88 -10.14
N SER A 116 -2.16 -20.14 -10.01
CA SER A 116 -1.61 -21.06 -9.03
C SER A 116 -0.10 -21.26 -9.16
N GLY A 117 0.41 -21.27 -10.40
CA GLY A 117 1.85 -21.30 -10.67
C GLY A 117 2.58 -20.04 -10.18
N LEU A 118 2.00 -18.86 -10.43
CA LEU A 118 2.50 -17.57 -9.90
C LEU A 118 2.42 -17.54 -8.38
N TYR A 119 1.27 -17.94 -7.81
CA TYR A 119 1.04 -17.90 -6.37
C TYR A 119 2.03 -18.78 -5.60
N ARG A 120 2.23 -20.02 -6.01
CA ARG A 120 3.20 -20.93 -5.36
C ARG A 120 4.62 -20.41 -5.37
N ARG A 121 4.98 -19.60 -6.38
CA ARG A 121 6.32 -19.01 -6.50
C ARG A 121 6.47 -17.73 -5.70
N THR A 122 5.44 -16.89 -5.67
CA THR A 122 5.53 -15.54 -5.10
C THR A 122 4.70 -15.35 -3.82
N GLY A 123 3.65 -16.14 -3.65
CA GLY A 123 2.69 -15.99 -2.56
C GLY A 123 1.92 -14.68 -2.59
N ILE A 124 1.77 -14.04 -3.77
CA ILE A 124 1.13 -12.74 -3.88
C ILE A 124 -0.32 -12.87 -4.34
N GLN A 125 -1.21 -12.20 -3.60
CA GLN A 125 -2.65 -12.09 -3.87
C GLN A 125 -2.89 -11.69 -5.32
N PHE A 126 -3.87 -12.34 -5.97
CA PHE A 126 -4.33 -11.89 -7.28
C PHE A 126 -4.96 -10.50 -7.18
N GLN A 127 -4.39 -9.59 -7.94
CA GLN A 127 -4.96 -8.28 -8.22
C GLN A 127 -4.70 -7.97 -9.70
N THR A 128 -5.68 -7.37 -10.38
CA THR A 128 -5.56 -7.04 -11.81
C THR A 128 -4.38 -6.12 -12.10
N PHE A 129 -3.94 -5.38 -11.10
CA PHE A 129 -2.89 -4.38 -11.16
C PHE A 129 -1.50 -4.85 -10.68
N ASN A 130 -1.29 -6.14 -10.37
CA ASN A 130 0.05 -6.61 -9.99
C ASN A 130 1.08 -6.26 -11.07
N THR A 131 2.28 -5.91 -10.66
CA THR A 131 3.38 -5.48 -11.55
C THR A 131 3.67 -6.50 -12.66
N VAL A 132 3.51 -7.80 -12.38
CA VAL A 132 3.69 -8.86 -13.37
C VAL A 132 2.80 -8.67 -14.60
N TYR A 133 1.54 -8.26 -14.41
CA TYR A 133 0.60 -8.00 -15.51
C TYR A 133 0.92 -6.67 -16.18
N GLN A 134 1.31 -5.65 -15.42
CA GLN A 134 1.71 -4.35 -15.95
C GLN A 134 2.95 -4.47 -16.85
N LEU A 135 4.00 -5.19 -16.40
CA LEU A 135 5.20 -5.43 -17.21
C LEU A 135 4.88 -6.21 -18.48
N TYR A 136 3.98 -7.19 -18.40
CA TYR A 136 3.57 -7.93 -19.59
C TYR A 136 2.76 -7.06 -20.57
N ALA A 137 1.95 -6.12 -20.06
CA ALA A 137 1.29 -5.11 -20.90
C ALA A 137 2.30 -4.20 -21.61
N ASP A 138 3.32 -3.71 -20.88
CA ASP A 138 4.39 -2.90 -21.47
C ASP A 138 5.22 -3.68 -22.50
N LYS A 139 5.45 -4.98 -22.25
CA LYS A 139 6.09 -5.85 -23.25
C LYS A 139 5.28 -5.91 -24.54
N LEU A 140 3.97 -6.20 -24.46
CA LEU A 140 3.11 -6.28 -25.62
C LEU A 140 2.98 -4.95 -26.38
N ALA A 141 3.16 -3.83 -25.68
CA ALA A 141 3.20 -2.49 -26.26
C ALA A 141 4.58 -2.10 -26.82
N GLY A 142 5.60 -3.00 -26.74
CA GLY A 142 6.97 -2.73 -27.21
C GLY A 142 7.79 -1.79 -26.31
N ARG A 143 7.24 -1.35 -25.19
CA ARG A 143 7.90 -0.36 -24.29
C ARG A 143 9.14 -0.92 -23.60
N LEU A 144 9.16 -2.24 -23.34
CA LEU A 144 10.31 -2.88 -22.68
C LEU A 144 11.53 -3.04 -23.59
N GLU A 145 11.37 -2.93 -24.91
CA GLU A 145 12.48 -3.02 -25.88
C GLU A 145 13.45 -1.83 -25.69
N GLU A 146 12.90 -0.64 -25.46
CA GLU A 146 13.67 0.58 -25.22
C GLU A 146 14.15 0.76 -23.78
N ALA A 147 13.51 0.07 -22.84
CA ALA A 147 13.81 0.21 -21.43
C ALA A 147 15.21 -0.35 -21.10
N SER A 148 15.98 0.43 -20.39
CA SER A 148 17.28 0.03 -19.79
C SER A 148 17.12 -0.39 -18.33
N ASP A 149 16.05 0.04 -17.67
CA ASP A 149 15.76 -0.22 -16.26
C ASP A 149 14.27 0.01 -15.96
N PHE A 150 13.79 -0.50 -14.82
CA PHE A 150 12.54 -0.05 -14.22
C PHE A 150 12.76 0.15 -12.72
N LEU A 151 12.17 1.21 -12.17
CA LEU A 151 12.23 1.53 -10.74
C LEU A 151 10.82 1.62 -10.20
N MET A 152 10.56 0.99 -9.06
CA MET A 152 9.31 1.23 -8.36
C MET A 152 9.19 2.73 -8.05
N MET A 153 7.97 3.23 -7.89
CA MET A 153 7.75 4.68 -7.75
C MET A 153 8.64 5.36 -6.69
N PRO A 154 8.80 4.84 -5.46
CA PRO A 154 9.66 5.47 -4.46
C PRO A 154 11.13 5.41 -4.82
N GLU A 155 11.57 4.34 -5.48
CA GLU A 155 12.94 4.18 -5.98
C GLU A 155 13.27 5.20 -7.06
N TYR A 156 12.32 5.43 -7.98
CA TYR A 156 12.43 6.47 -9.00
C TYR A 156 12.59 7.86 -8.37
N LEU A 157 11.76 8.21 -7.40
CA LEU A 157 11.84 9.50 -6.73
C LEU A 157 13.17 9.70 -5.98
N MET A 158 13.68 8.66 -5.30
CA MET A 158 14.99 8.69 -4.66
C MET A 158 16.13 8.75 -5.67
N TYR A 159 16.04 8.02 -6.79
CA TYR A 159 16.99 8.13 -7.90
C TYR A 159 17.08 9.57 -8.43
N ARG A 160 15.92 10.24 -8.61
CA ARG A 160 15.89 11.65 -9.06
C ARG A 160 16.51 12.62 -8.05
N LEU A 161 16.67 12.22 -6.79
CA LEU A 161 17.38 13.01 -5.78
C LEU A 161 18.88 12.76 -5.82
N CYS A 162 19.34 11.53 -5.71
CA CYS A 162 20.73 11.19 -5.47
C CYS A 162 21.48 10.61 -6.71
N GLY A 163 20.78 10.36 -7.82
CA GLY A 163 21.38 9.80 -9.04
C GLY A 163 21.72 8.30 -8.96
N VAL A 164 21.37 7.62 -7.87
CA VAL A 164 21.67 6.21 -7.68
C VAL A 164 20.40 5.38 -7.85
N LYS A 165 20.39 4.46 -8.83
CA LYS A 165 19.32 3.48 -9.02
C LYS A 165 19.41 2.40 -7.96
N SER A 166 18.29 2.07 -7.35
CA SER A 166 18.17 1.06 -6.30
C SER A 166 16.87 0.28 -6.47
N HIS A 167 16.83 -0.95 -6.00
CA HIS A 167 15.64 -1.81 -6.04
C HIS A 167 15.38 -2.29 -4.61
N GLU A 168 14.26 -1.87 -4.03
CA GLU A 168 13.97 -2.14 -2.62
C GLU A 168 12.99 -3.31 -2.47
N TYR A 169 13.32 -4.19 -1.56
CA TYR A 169 12.63 -5.46 -1.35
C TYR A 169 11.14 -5.33 -1.00
N THR A 170 10.77 -4.45 -0.06
CA THR A 170 9.40 -4.44 0.47
C THR A 170 8.38 -3.98 -0.56
N ASN A 171 8.74 -3.02 -1.42
CA ASN A 171 7.89 -2.56 -2.51
C ASN A 171 7.90 -3.57 -3.68
N ALA A 172 9.07 -4.10 -4.06
CA ALA A 172 9.18 -5.09 -5.13
C ALA A 172 8.30 -6.33 -4.87
N THR A 173 8.16 -6.76 -3.60
CA THR A 173 7.32 -7.92 -3.26
C THR A 173 5.85 -7.72 -3.54
N THR A 174 5.35 -6.49 -3.70
CA THR A 174 3.92 -6.24 -3.98
C THR A 174 3.50 -6.72 -5.35
N GLY A 175 4.45 -6.86 -6.28
CA GLY A 175 4.21 -6.97 -7.72
C GLY A 175 3.98 -8.37 -8.26
N GLY A 176 4.16 -9.43 -7.47
CA GLY A 176 4.03 -10.81 -7.95
C GLY A 176 5.19 -11.26 -8.84
N MET A 177 6.40 -10.72 -8.63
CA MET A 177 7.62 -11.05 -9.38
C MET A 177 8.74 -11.62 -8.52
N ILE A 178 8.60 -11.54 -7.18
CA ILE A 178 9.64 -11.95 -6.23
C ILE A 178 9.37 -13.37 -5.76
N SER A 179 10.42 -14.21 -5.83
CA SER A 179 10.34 -15.58 -5.31
C SER A 179 10.19 -15.57 -3.79
N ALA A 180 9.15 -16.22 -3.29
CA ALA A 180 8.92 -16.42 -1.86
C ALA A 180 10.03 -17.23 -1.18
N GLU A 181 10.76 -18.06 -1.94
CA GLU A 181 11.86 -18.89 -1.45
C GLU A 181 13.15 -18.08 -1.28
N THR A 182 13.52 -17.29 -2.30
CA THR A 182 14.82 -16.60 -2.34
C THR A 182 14.75 -15.14 -1.89
N GLY A 183 13.58 -14.50 -1.99
CA GLY A 183 13.40 -13.07 -1.75
C GLY A 183 14.03 -12.17 -2.83
N GLU A 184 14.28 -12.74 -4.02
CA GLU A 184 14.79 -12.04 -5.20
C GLU A 184 13.83 -12.21 -6.37
N TYR A 185 14.03 -11.48 -7.47
CA TYR A 185 13.24 -11.65 -8.68
C TYR A 185 13.25 -13.09 -9.17
N ASP A 186 12.07 -13.65 -9.44
CA ASP A 186 11.93 -15.05 -9.86
C ASP A 186 12.35 -15.25 -11.31
N PRO A 187 13.48 -15.96 -11.58
CA PRO A 187 14.00 -16.13 -12.94
C PRO A 187 13.09 -16.97 -13.84
N GLU A 188 12.26 -17.83 -13.24
CA GLU A 188 11.31 -18.66 -14.01
C GLU A 188 10.14 -17.82 -14.53
N ILE A 189 9.62 -16.88 -13.71
CA ILE A 189 8.57 -15.94 -14.14
C ILE A 189 9.11 -15.06 -15.27
N ILE A 190 10.32 -14.50 -15.10
CA ILE A 190 10.98 -13.65 -16.09
C ILE A 190 11.13 -14.42 -17.42
N ARG A 191 11.64 -15.64 -17.38
CA ARG A 191 11.86 -16.48 -18.53
C ARG A 191 10.55 -16.90 -19.20
N THR A 192 9.55 -17.33 -18.41
CA THR A 192 8.27 -17.84 -18.94
C THR A 192 7.46 -16.73 -19.61
N LEU A 193 7.52 -15.52 -19.08
CA LEU A 193 6.88 -14.34 -19.66
C LEU A 193 7.76 -13.66 -20.71
N ASP A 194 9.00 -14.18 -20.94
CA ASP A 194 9.96 -13.62 -21.88
C ASP A 194 10.15 -12.11 -21.66
N LEU A 195 10.38 -11.74 -20.37
CA LEU A 195 10.70 -10.38 -19.97
C LEU A 195 12.21 -10.13 -20.11
N PRO A 196 12.64 -8.90 -20.44
CA PRO A 196 14.07 -8.59 -20.57
C PRO A 196 14.81 -8.72 -19.24
N GLY A 197 15.63 -9.76 -19.08
CA GLY A 197 16.36 -10.04 -17.82
C GLY A 197 17.23 -8.89 -17.33
N LYS A 198 17.69 -8.02 -18.23
CA LYS A 198 18.49 -6.81 -17.90
C LYS A 198 17.79 -5.80 -16.99
N LEU A 199 16.44 -5.88 -16.86
CA LEU A 199 15.65 -4.97 -16.02
C LEU A 199 15.61 -5.38 -14.55
N PHE A 200 15.99 -6.63 -14.22
CA PHE A 200 15.83 -7.20 -12.89
C PHE A 200 17.17 -7.28 -12.18
N HIS A 201 17.37 -6.39 -11.22
CA HIS A 201 18.60 -6.28 -10.44
C HIS A 201 18.42 -6.85 -9.03
N PRO A 202 19.53 -7.21 -8.33
CA PRO A 202 19.47 -7.64 -6.93
C PRO A 202 18.76 -6.64 -6.04
N LEU A 203 17.96 -7.15 -5.10
CA LEU A 203 17.16 -6.33 -4.19
C LEU A 203 17.98 -5.90 -2.97
N GLN A 204 17.81 -4.65 -2.58
CA GLN A 204 18.38 -4.08 -1.36
C GLN A 204 17.34 -4.14 -0.23
N ARG A 205 17.85 -4.20 1.00
CA ARG A 205 17.00 -4.28 2.19
C ARG A 205 16.80 -2.91 2.83
N PRO A 206 15.68 -2.71 3.58
CA PRO A 206 15.49 -1.51 4.38
C PRO A 206 16.68 -1.23 5.30
N GLY A 207 17.05 0.05 5.46
CA GLY A 207 18.20 0.51 6.22
C GLY A 207 19.43 0.82 5.36
N THR A 208 19.42 0.49 4.07
CA THR A 208 20.55 0.75 3.16
C THR A 208 20.60 2.24 2.76
N VAL A 209 21.74 2.91 2.98
CA VAL A 209 22.03 4.25 2.45
C VAL A 209 22.49 4.12 1.00
N ILE A 210 21.81 4.80 0.07
CA ILE A 210 22.06 4.70 -1.37
C ILE A 210 22.76 5.92 -1.95
N GLY A 211 22.79 7.04 -1.26
CA GLY A 211 23.40 8.28 -1.74
C GLY A 211 23.11 9.45 -0.82
N GLU A 212 23.29 10.65 -1.37
CA GLU A 212 23.10 11.90 -0.64
C GLU A 212 22.39 12.95 -1.50
N TYR A 213 21.56 13.78 -0.89
CA TYR A 213 20.93 14.94 -1.51
C TYR A 213 20.95 16.15 -0.56
N LYS A 214 21.55 17.24 -0.97
CA LYS A 214 21.71 18.49 -0.18
C LYS A 214 22.31 18.25 1.23
N GLY A 215 23.28 17.33 1.35
CA GLY A 215 23.92 16.99 2.63
C GLY A 215 23.09 16.04 3.51
N ILE A 216 21.98 15.50 3.00
CA ILE A 216 21.11 14.55 3.69
C ILE A 216 21.33 13.17 3.08
N LYS A 217 21.59 12.15 3.90
CA LYS A 217 21.67 10.75 3.43
C LYS A 217 20.31 10.29 2.88
N VAL A 218 20.30 9.69 1.70
CA VAL A 218 19.12 9.05 1.12
C VAL A 218 19.15 7.58 1.50
N MET A 219 18.15 7.13 2.28
CA MET A 219 18.09 5.79 2.85
C MET A 219 16.86 5.04 2.33
N LEU A 220 17.04 3.78 1.95
CA LEU A 220 15.93 2.86 1.72
C LEU A 220 15.32 2.48 3.06
N CYS A 221 14.06 2.82 3.29
CA CYS A 221 13.26 2.24 4.38
C CYS A 221 12.34 1.16 3.82
N ALA A 222 11.30 0.76 4.52
CA ALA A 222 10.21 -0.01 3.91
C ALA A 222 9.47 0.95 2.96
N THR A 223 9.77 0.88 1.66
CA THR A 223 9.31 1.88 0.69
C THR A 223 7.86 1.66 0.22
N HIS A 224 7.22 0.57 0.63
CA HIS A 224 5.78 0.37 0.52
C HIS A 224 5.08 0.95 1.76
N ASP A 225 4.12 1.86 1.56
CA ASP A 225 3.38 2.59 2.62
C ASP A 225 2.82 1.68 3.73
N THR A 226 2.23 0.52 3.34
CA THR A 226 1.76 -0.46 4.31
C THR A 226 2.91 -1.16 5.03
N GLY A 227 4.01 -1.47 4.35
CA GLY A 227 5.21 -2.04 4.96
C GLY A 227 5.73 -1.14 6.07
N ARG A 228 5.84 0.14 5.77
CA ARG A 228 6.20 1.17 6.72
C ARG A 228 5.20 1.30 7.87
N ALA A 229 3.88 1.36 7.55
CA ALA A 229 2.86 1.51 8.59
C ALA A 229 2.91 0.38 9.63
N VAL A 230 3.18 -0.85 9.18
CA VAL A 230 3.29 -2.03 10.05
C VAL A 230 4.54 -1.96 10.96
N GLU A 231 5.64 -1.32 10.51
CA GLU A 231 6.81 -1.08 11.38
C GLU A 231 6.52 -0.12 12.54
N GLY A 232 5.61 0.83 12.35
CA GLY A 232 5.18 1.77 13.39
C GLY A 232 4.21 1.17 14.43
N ILE A 233 3.77 -0.09 14.27
CA ILE A 233 2.87 -0.75 15.21
C ILE A 233 3.69 -1.47 16.29
N PRO A 234 3.42 -1.25 17.59
CA PRO A 234 4.13 -1.90 18.69
C PRO A 234 3.67 -3.37 18.88
N MET A 235 3.88 -4.21 17.86
CA MET A 235 3.53 -5.62 17.87
C MET A 235 4.63 -6.44 18.53
N GLU A 236 4.25 -7.31 19.46
CA GLU A 236 5.17 -8.19 20.22
C GLU A 236 5.18 -9.64 19.69
N GLY A 237 4.33 -9.97 18.68
CA GLY A 237 4.38 -11.30 18.05
C GLY A 237 3.05 -11.80 17.50
N ASN A 238 2.04 -12.05 18.31
CA ASN A 238 0.82 -12.76 17.92
C ASN A 238 -0.37 -11.81 17.79
N GLU A 239 -0.20 -10.70 17.09
CA GLU A 239 -1.24 -9.71 16.88
C GLU A 239 -1.57 -9.56 15.39
N LEU A 240 -2.79 -9.12 15.15
CA LEU A 240 -3.30 -8.70 13.84
C LEU A 240 -3.08 -7.20 13.65
N TYR A 241 -3.02 -6.78 12.41
CA TYR A 241 -3.07 -5.36 12.06
C TYR A 241 -4.04 -5.09 10.91
N ILE A 242 -4.57 -3.87 10.86
CA ILE A 242 -5.21 -3.28 9.69
C ILE A 242 -4.52 -1.94 9.40
N SER A 243 -3.90 -1.83 8.22
CA SER A 243 -3.58 -0.52 7.64
C SER A 243 -4.81 -0.02 6.90
N SER A 244 -5.55 0.90 7.54
CA SER A 244 -6.87 1.35 7.09
C SER A 244 -6.79 2.70 6.38
N GLY A 245 -6.82 2.66 5.06
CA GLY A 245 -6.85 3.79 4.15
C GLY A 245 -7.95 3.64 3.11
N THR A 246 -7.66 4.00 1.87
CA THR A 246 -8.51 3.69 0.69
C THR A 246 -8.78 2.19 0.62
N TRP A 247 -7.73 1.38 0.77
CA TRP A 247 -7.77 -0.04 1.04
C TRP A 247 -7.63 -0.30 2.54
N SER A 248 -8.04 -1.48 2.97
CA SER A 248 -7.74 -2.04 4.28
C SER A 248 -6.85 -3.25 4.08
N LEU A 249 -5.57 -3.13 4.44
CA LEU A 249 -4.65 -4.26 4.39
C LEU A 249 -4.63 -4.92 5.77
N LEU A 250 -5.31 -6.06 5.87
CA LEU A 250 -5.44 -6.83 7.11
C LEU A 250 -4.47 -8.00 7.09
N GLY A 251 -3.66 -8.16 8.12
CA GLY A 251 -2.65 -9.21 8.14
C GLY A 251 -1.98 -9.45 9.49
N VAL A 252 -0.95 -10.28 9.42
CA VAL A 252 -0.07 -10.67 10.53
C VAL A 252 1.38 -10.71 10.05
N LYS A 253 2.33 -10.62 10.99
CA LYS A 253 3.75 -10.87 10.74
C LYS A 253 4.02 -12.38 10.77
N THR A 254 4.67 -12.92 9.74
CA THR A 254 5.11 -14.31 9.68
C THR A 254 6.60 -14.40 9.43
N PRO A 255 7.31 -15.41 10.00
CA PRO A 255 8.75 -15.58 9.77
C PRO A 255 9.06 -16.08 8.36
N LYS A 256 8.11 -16.72 7.69
CA LYS A 256 8.24 -17.28 6.34
C LYS A 256 6.97 -17.06 5.56
N PRO A 257 7.04 -16.95 4.22
CA PRO A 257 5.87 -16.92 3.36
C PRO A 257 5.00 -18.17 3.49
N LEU A 258 3.69 -18.00 3.35
CA LEU A 258 2.69 -19.08 3.29
C LEU A 258 2.16 -19.15 1.86
N THR A 259 2.63 -20.12 1.08
CA THR A 259 2.29 -20.25 -0.36
C THR A 259 1.52 -21.53 -0.67
N ASP A 260 0.90 -22.11 0.36
CA ASP A 260 0.08 -23.31 0.27
C ASP A 260 -1.30 -23.07 -0.38
N GLU A 261 -2.01 -24.15 -0.69
CA GLU A 261 -3.33 -24.09 -1.35
C GLU A 261 -4.39 -23.35 -0.51
N GLY A 262 -4.31 -23.40 0.82
CA GLY A 262 -5.23 -22.69 1.70
C GLY A 262 -5.03 -21.17 1.60
N SER A 263 -3.79 -20.73 1.56
CA SER A 263 -3.40 -19.32 1.40
C SER A 263 -3.77 -18.80 -0.01
N GLU A 264 -3.56 -19.61 -1.06
CA GLU A 264 -3.99 -19.32 -2.43
C GLU A 264 -5.51 -19.19 -2.52
N ALA A 265 -6.25 -20.18 -2.03
CA ALA A 265 -7.72 -20.20 -2.08
C ALA A 265 -8.33 -19.02 -1.31
N SER A 266 -7.70 -18.60 -0.22
CA SER A 266 -8.10 -17.41 0.56
C SER A 266 -7.60 -16.10 -0.04
N ASN A 267 -6.79 -16.14 -1.11
CA ASN A 267 -6.22 -15.00 -1.82
C ASN A 267 -5.44 -14.04 -0.90
N TYR A 268 -4.43 -14.57 -0.20
CA TYR A 268 -3.54 -13.79 0.68
C TYR A 268 -2.20 -13.44 0.00
N SER A 269 -1.62 -12.31 0.38
CA SER A 269 -0.28 -11.87 -0.01
C SER A 269 0.76 -12.18 1.06
N ASN A 270 1.99 -12.49 0.62
CA ASN A 270 3.19 -12.59 1.46
C ASN A 270 4.18 -11.47 1.08
N GLU A 271 3.85 -10.25 1.43
CA GLU A 271 4.71 -9.12 1.12
C GLU A 271 5.85 -8.95 2.12
N GLY A 272 6.97 -8.40 1.66
CA GLY A 272 8.14 -8.17 2.48
C GLY A 272 7.94 -7.13 3.58
N GLY A 273 8.47 -7.42 4.76
CA GLY A 273 8.66 -6.48 5.87
C GLY A 273 10.16 -6.39 6.23
N VAL A 274 10.47 -5.74 7.34
CA VAL A 274 11.85 -5.60 7.85
C VAL A 274 12.21 -6.84 8.67
N GLY A 275 12.72 -7.88 7.99
CA GLY A 275 13.10 -9.15 8.63
C GLY A 275 11.95 -10.14 8.86
N TYR A 276 10.79 -9.91 8.26
CA TYR A 276 9.62 -10.81 8.32
C TYR A 276 8.80 -10.67 7.04
N ASN A 277 7.75 -11.49 6.89
CA ASN A 277 6.75 -11.35 5.83
C ASN A 277 5.45 -10.82 6.41
N ARG A 278 4.77 -9.97 5.66
CA ARG A 278 3.42 -9.51 5.92
C ARG A 278 2.46 -10.46 5.22
N TYR A 279 1.94 -11.44 5.96
CA TYR A 279 0.87 -12.30 5.48
C TYR A 279 -0.45 -11.54 5.61
N GLN A 280 -0.93 -10.98 4.51
CA GLN A 280 -2.00 -10.00 4.52
C GLN A 280 -2.93 -10.14 3.32
N LYS A 281 -4.09 -9.51 3.41
CA LYS A 281 -5.08 -9.43 2.34
C LYS A 281 -5.52 -7.99 2.13
N ASN A 282 -5.56 -7.57 0.88
CA ASN A 282 -6.20 -6.32 0.49
C ASN A 282 -7.71 -6.51 0.51
N ILE A 283 -8.38 -5.72 1.33
CA ILE A 283 -9.83 -5.65 1.45
C ILE A 283 -10.22 -4.22 1.05
N MET A 284 -11.36 -4.05 0.37
CA MET A 284 -11.89 -2.71 0.14
C MET A 284 -12.01 -1.98 1.48
N GLY A 285 -11.51 -0.74 1.54
CA GLY A 285 -11.45 0.02 2.77
C GLY A 285 -12.40 1.22 2.78
N MET A 286 -11.89 2.35 3.28
CA MET A 286 -12.65 3.60 3.37
C MET A 286 -13.04 4.19 2.00
N TRP A 287 -12.57 3.63 0.91
CA TRP A 287 -13.00 3.95 -0.45
C TRP A 287 -14.51 3.92 -0.59
N LEU A 288 -15.18 2.89 -0.05
CA LEU A 288 -16.65 2.77 -0.09
C LEU A 288 -17.32 4.00 0.54
N ALA A 289 -16.91 4.33 1.76
CA ALA A 289 -17.48 5.47 2.48
C ALA A 289 -17.12 6.82 1.85
N ASN A 290 -15.88 6.97 1.35
CA ASN A 290 -15.43 8.20 0.68
C ASN A 290 -16.24 8.47 -0.59
N ARG A 291 -16.46 7.45 -1.41
CA ARG A 291 -17.28 7.56 -2.63
C ARG A 291 -18.75 7.83 -2.32
N LEU A 292 -19.33 7.11 -1.35
CA LEU A 292 -20.70 7.38 -0.90
C LEU A 292 -20.85 8.83 -0.41
N ARG A 293 -19.86 9.35 0.35
CA ARG A 293 -19.89 10.73 0.81
C ARG A 293 -19.87 11.71 -0.34
N SER A 294 -18.96 11.54 -1.30
CA SER A 294 -18.84 12.45 -2.46
C SER A 294 -20.11 12.47 -3.31
N GLU A 295 -20.85 11.37 -3.37
CA GLU A 295 -22.09 11.26 -4.16
C GLU A 295 -23.34 11.72 -3.40
N LEU A 296 -23.46 11.40 -2.12
CA LEU A 296 -24.70 11.54 -1.37
C LEU A 296 -24.72 12.75 -0.41
N CYS A 297 -23.56 13.18 0.08
CA CYS A 297 -23.47 14.23 1.09
C CYS A 297 -22.06 14.86 1.18
N PRO A 298 -21.55 15.50 0.08
CA PRO A 298 -20.15 15.96 -0.01
C PRO A 298 -19.77 16.95 1.09
N ASP A 299 -20.70 17.79 1.51
CA ASP A 299 -20.46 18.84 2.50
C ASP A 299 -20.64 18.38 3.95
N LYS A 300 -21.16 17.15 4.16
CA LYS A 300 -21.48 16.68 5.51
C LYS A 300 -20.21 16.25 6.26
N PRO A 301 -20.01 16.70 7.52
CA PRO A 301 -18.88 16.27 8.34
C PRO A 301 -18.92 14.78 8.67
N TRP A 302 -17.74 14.15 8.75
CA TRP A 302 -17.63 12.72 9.03
C TRP A 302 -18.22 12.27 10.39
N ASN A 303 -18.13 13.12 11.41
CA ASN A 303 -18.72 12.83 12.72
C ASN A 303 -20.26 12.74 12.66
N GLU A 304 -20.92 13.58 11.87
CA GLU A 304 -22.38 13.52 11.68
C GLU A 304 -22.79 12.29 10.88
N ILE A 305 -22.10 12.01 9.74
CA ILE A 305 -22.31 10.80 8.94
C ILE A 305 -22.23 9.55 9.80
N THR A 306 -21.18 9.48 10.62
CA THR A 306 -20.93 8.31 11.47
C THR A 306 -21.99 8.16 12.55
N ALA A 307 -22.42 9.26 13.21
CA ALA A 307 -23.47 9.23 14.22
C ALA A 307 -24.81 8.77 13.63
N GLU A 308 -25.21 9.34 12.47
CA GLU A 308 -26.46 8.91 11.80
C GLU A 308 -26.41 7.44 11.33
N ALA A 309 -25.26 6.98 10.84
CA ALA A 309 -25.09 5.58 10.47
C ALA A 309 -25.20 4.65 11.68
N GLU A 310 -24.70 5.08 12.85
CA GLU A 310 -24.81 4.33 14.10
C GLU A 310 -26.24 4.22 14.60
N GLU A 311 -27.04 5.29 14.51
CA GLU A 311 -28.45 5.30 14.90
C GLU A 311 -29.38 4.59 13.89
N ASN A 312 -28.93 4.36 12.67
CA ASN A 312 -29.70 3.69 11.64
C ASN A 312 -29.85 2.19 11.91
N HIS A 313 -30.92 1.56 11.40
CA HIS A 313 -31.26 0.13 11.63
C HIS A 313 -31.16 -0.73 10.37
N PHE A 314 -30.49 -0.26 9.31
CA PHE A 314 -30.33 -1.07 8.09
C PHE A 314 -29.43 -2.28 8.35
N ASP A 315 -29.89 -3.49 7.99
CA ASP A 315 -29.26 -4.75 8.41
C ASP A 315 -28.61 -5.57 7.29
N HIS A 316 -28.93 -5.29 6.02
CA HIS A 316 -28.32 -6.03 4.92
C HIS A 316 -26.83 -5.66 4.74
N LEU A 317 -26.05 -6.64 4.27
CA LEU A 317 -24.63 -6.53 4.01
C LEU A 317 -24.35 -6.77 2.52
N VAL A 318 -23.20 -6.25 2.06
CA VAL A 318 -22.62 -6.56 0.74
C VAL A 318 -21.27 -7.25 0.94
N ASP A 319 -20.82 -7.99 -0.06
CA ASP A 319 -19.43 -8.43 -0.10
C ASP A 319 -18.55 -7.25 -0.55
N VAL A 320 -17.78 -6.71 0.37
CA VAL A 320 -16.92 -5.54 0.11
C VAL A 320 -15.80 -5.84 -0.91
N ASN A 321 -15.49 -7.10 -1.17
CA ASN A 321 -14.49 -7.52 -2.15
C ASN A 321 -15.07 -7.78 -3.55
N ASP A 322 -16.38 -7.58 -3.74
CA ASP A 322 -17.00 -7.70 -5.07
C ASP A 322 -16.41 -6.64 -6.01
N LEU A 323 -16.03 -7.06 -7.20
CA LEU A 323 -15.39 -6.20 -8.21
C LEU A 323 -16.24 -4.98 -8.61
N VAL A 324 -17.57 -5.04 -8.41
CA VAL A 324 -18.46 -3.89 -8.66
C VAL A 324 -18.06 -2.65 -7.85
N PHE A 325 -17.41 -2.82 -6.69
CA PHE A 325 -16.99 -1.72 -5.83
C PHE A 325 -15.60 -1.17 -6.15
N LEU A 326 -14.86 -1.80 -7.06
CA LEU A 326 -13.47 -1.41 -7.37
C LEU A 326 -13.38 -0.01 -7.99
N ALA A 327 -14.16 0.25 -9.03
CA ALA A 327 -14.17 1.52 -9.74
C ALA A 327 -15.55 1.83 -10.37
N PRO A 328 -16.65 1.86 -9.58
CA PRO A 328 -17.97 2.14 -10.14
C PRO A 328 -18.10 3.61 -10.54
N GLU A 329 -18.88 3.88 -11.58
CA GLU A 329 -19.31 5.26 -11.91
C GLU A 329 -20.07 5.87 -10.74
N SER A 330 -21.01 5.11 -10.15
CA SER A 330 -21.74 5.48 -8.92
C SER A 330 -21.61 4.37 -7.87
N MET A 331 -21.05 4.71 -6.73
CA MET A 331 -20.97 3.81 -5.58
C MET A 331 -22.35 3.47 -5.04
N LYS A 332 -23.25 4.44 -4.99
CA LYS A 332 -24.64 4.22 -4.60
C LYS A 332 -25.29 3.16 -5.50
N ALA A 333 -25.18 3.29 -6.81
CA ALA A 333 -25.76 2.32 -7.75
C ALA A 333 -25.14 0.93 -7.60
N ALA A 334 -23.85 0.83 -7.29
CA ALA A 334 -23.18 -0.44 -7.00
C ALA A 334 -23.78 -1.13 -5.76
N PHE A 335 -24.04 -0.38 -4.69
CA PHE A 335 -24.74 -0.90 -3.51
C PHE A 335 -26.18 -1.36 -3.86
N ASP A 336 -26.92 -0.52 -4.61
CA ASP A 336 -28.30 -0.85 -5.01
C ASP A 336 -28.36 -2.14 -5.81
N ALA A 337 -27.41 -2.39 -6.69
CA ALA A 337 -27.35 -3.61 -7.51
C ALA A 337 -27.04 -4.89 -6.70
N LYS A 338 -26.38 -4.77 -5.54
CA LYS A 338 -25.99 -5.91 -4.71
C LYS A 338 -26.93 -6.17 -3.52
N LEU A 339 -27.85 -5.26 -3.25
CA LEU A 339 -28.76 -5.37 -2.11
C LEU A 339 -30.16 -5.75 -2.59
N PRO A 340 -30.81 -6.76 -1.98
CA PRO A 340 -32.17 -7.13 -2.31
C PRO A 340 -33.17 -6.00 -2.02
N HIS A 341 -32.87 -5.18 -1.03
CA HIS A 341 -33.63 -4.00 -0.62
C HIS A 341 -32.66 -2.87 -0.29
N PRO A 342 -32.41 -1.94 -1.22
CA PRO A 342 -31.50 -0.82 -0.97
C PRO A 342 -31.94 0.09 0.18
N PRO A 343 -30.99 0.76 0.88
CA PRO A 343 -31.31 1.74 1.90
C PRO A 343 -32.19 2.88 1.36
N LYS A 344 -33.14 3.35 2.17
CA LYS A 344 -34.04 4.46 1.81
C LYS A 344 -33.46 5.84 2.15
N CYS A 345 -32.35 5.89 2.85
CA CYS A 345 -31.70 7.14 3.27
C CYS A 345 -30.16 7.01 3.27
N THR A 346 -29.49 8.13 3.21
CA THR A 346 -28.01 8.22 3.18
C THR A 346 -27.36 7.46 4.35
N ALA A 347 -27.87 7.62 5.56
CA ALA A 347 -27.36 6.94 6.75
C ALA A 347 -27.35 5.41 6.62
N GLY A 348 -28.36 4.85 5.93
CA GLY A 348 -28.45 3.39 5.70
C GLY A 348 -27.32 2.87 4.81
N TYR A 349 -26.88 3.62 3.79
CA TYR A 349 -25.72 3.24 2.95
C TYR A 349 -24.43 3.22 3.76
N PHE A 350 -24.20 4.22 4.60
CA PHE A 350 -23.00 4.24 5.45
C PHE A 350 -23.02 3.13 6.50
N ARG A 351 -24.19 2.86 7.10
CA ARG A 351 -24.34 1.72 8.02
C ARG A 351 -24.03 0.40 7.31
N CYS A 352 -24.60 0.18 6.13
CA CYS A 352 -24.32 -0.99 5.30
C CYS A 352 -22.82 -1.10 5.02
N ALA A 353 -22.18 -0.04 4.56
CA ALA A 353 -20.75 -0.03 4.24
C ALA A 353 -19.88 -0.38 5.46
N TYR A 354 -20.11 0.24 6.62
CA TYR A 354 -19.30 -0.01 7.82
C TYR A 354 -19.50 -1.42 8.39
N ARG A 355 -20.74 -1.92 8.41
CA ARG A 355 -21.02 -3.29 8.85
C ARG A 355 -20.44 -4.33 7.88
N SER A 356 -20.53 -4.08 6.59
CA SER A 356 -19.94 -4.95 5.56
C SER A 356 -18.42 -4.99 5.64
N LEU A 357 -17.76 -3.86 5.94
CA LEU A 357 -16.32 -3.82 6.20
C LEU A 357 -15.96 -4.66 7.44
N ALA A 358 -16.68 -4.47 8.57
CA ALA A 358 -16.42 -5.24 9.78
C ALA A 358 -16.60 -6.76 9.57
N GLU A 359 -17.62 -7.16 8.81
CA GLU A 359 -17.85 -8.56 8.42
C GLU A 359 -16.73 -9.07 7.48
N GLY A 360 -16.27 -8.25 6.55
CA GLY A 360 -15.13 -8.57 5.69
C GLY A 360 -13.85 -8.81 6.52
N TYR A 361 -13.60 -8.00 7.53
CA TYR A 361 -12.48 -8.18 8.45
C TYR A 361 -12.61 -9.46 9.28
N ARG A 362 -13.82 -9.78 9.78
CA ARG A 362 -14.07 -11.03 10.51
C ARG A 362 -13.69 -12.24 9.66
N ARG A 363 -14.19 -12.32 8.43
CA ARG A 363 -13.90 -13.43 7.51
C ARG A 363 -12.41 -13.54 7.22
N ALA A 364 -11.75 -12.41 6.97
CA ALA A 364 -10.32 -12.40 6.73
C ALA A 364 -9.52 -12.88 7.96
N ILE A 365 -9.92 -12.52 9.17
CA ILE A 365 -9.26 -13.01 10.39
C ILE A 365 -9.45 -14.53 10.54
N GLU A 366 -10.63 -15.05 10.28
CA GLU A 366 -10.88 -16.50 10.29
C GLU A 366 -10.01 -17.25 9.29
N ASP A 367 -9.81 -16.69 8.09
CA ASP A 367 -8.89 -17.23 7.09
C ASP A 367 -7.45 -17.23 7.61
N ILE A 368 -6.98 -16.13 8.20
CA ILE A 368 -5.63 -16.05 8.80
C ILE A 368 -5.47 -17.09 9.90
N GLU A 369 -6.42 -17.20 10.82
CA GLU A 369 -6.36 -18.17 11.92
C GLU A 369 -6.31 -19.61 11.41
N ARG A 370 -7.10 -19.93 10.38
CA ARG A 370 -7.10 -21.24 9.73
C ARG A 370 -5.77 -21.54 9.04
N ASN A 371 -5.26 -20.59 8.22
CA ASN A 371 -4.08 -20.78 7.41
C ASN A 371 -2.77 -20.79 8.23
N THR A 372 -2.74 -20.02 9.33
CA THR A 372 -1.57 -19.97 10.23
C THR A 372 -1.62 -21.03 11.34
N GLY A 373 -2.78 -21.63 11.59
CA GLY A 373 -3.02 -22.53 12.73
C GLY A 373 -2.93 -21.83 14.09
N LYS A 374 -3.05 -20.50 14.13
CA LYS A 374 -2.89 -19.69 15.35
C LYS A 374 -4.18 -18.96 15.69
N GLN A 375 -4.33 -18.59 16.96
CA GLN A 375 -5.37 -17.70 17.44
C GLN A 375 -4.78 -16.35 17.84
N TYR A 376 -5.46 -15.27 17.46
CA TYR A 376 -5.00 -13.92 17.72
C TYR A 376 -5.98 -13.22 18.66
N ARG A 377 -5.46 -12.40 19.59
CA ARG A 377 -6.30 -11.71 20.57
C ARG A 377 -6.49 -10.23 20.24
N ARG A 378 -5.42 -9.58 19.78
CA ARG A 378 -5.40 -8.13 19.52
C ARG A 378 -5.40 -7.83 18.04
N LEU A 379 -6.05 -6.73 17.71
CA LEU A 379 -6.10 -6.15 16.36
C LEU A 379 -5.73 -4.67 16.43
N TYR A 380 -4.57 -4.32 15.92
CA TYR A 380 -4.15 -2.93 15.76
C TYR A 380 -4.72 -2.34 14.48
N ILE A 381 -5.27 -1.13 14.55
CA ILE A 381 -5.76 -0.38 13.38
C ILE A 381 -4.94 0.91 13.28
N VAL A 382 -4.27 1.11 12.13
CA VAL A 382 -3.50 2.30 11.79
C VAL A 382 -4.07 2.97 10.53
N GLY A 383 -3.63 4.20 10.25
CA GLY A 383 -4.06 4.96 9.08
C GLY A 383 -5.32 5.77 9.31
N GLY A 384 -5.85 6.36 8.23
CA GLY A 384 -6.98 7.30 8.30
C GLY A 384 -8.27 6.71 8.87
N GLY A 385 -8.53 5.44 8.59
CA GLY A 385 -9.70 4.72 9.08
C GLY A 385 -9.71 4.48 10.59
N ALA A 386 -8.55 4.50 11.25
CA ALA A 386 -8.45 4.38 12.72
C ALA A 386 -9.25 5.46 13.48
N LYS A 387 -9.50 6.61 12.85
CA LYS A 387 -10.35 7.69 13.41
C LYS A 387 -11.83 7.34 13.49
N ASN A 388 -12.30 6.35 12.71
CA ASN A 388 -13.71 5.98 12.68
C ASN A 388 -14.06 5.06 13.86
N LYS A 389 -14.45 5.66 14.98
CA LYS A 389 -14.77 4.94 16.23
C LYS A 389 -15.94 3.96 16.05
N TYR A 390 -16.91 4.26 15.19
CA TYR A 390 -18.04 3.38 14.92
C TYR A 390 -17.57 2.11 14.19
N LEU A 391 -16.77 2.24 13.11
CA LEU A 391 -16.20 1.09 12.41
C LEU A 391 -15.31 0.25 13.34
N ASN A 392 -14.48 0.90 14.17
CA ASN A 392 -13.62 0.19 15.13
C ASN A 392 -14.44 -0.64 16.14
N ARG A 393 -15.56 -0.11 16.64
CA ARG A 393 -16.47 -0.85 17.51
C ARG A 393 -17.14 -2.00 16.78
N LEU A 394 -17.70 -1.77 15.59
CA LEU A 394 -18.27 -2.83 14.76
C LEU A 394 -17.26 -3.94 14.47
N THR A 395 -16.01 -3.57 14.24
CA THR A 395 -14.92 -4.52 14.03
C THR A 395 -14.66 -5.36 15.28
N ALA A 396 -14.63 -4.74 16.47
CA ALA A 396 -14.46 -5.46 17.73
C ALA A 396 -15.62 -6.43 17.98
N GLU A 397 -16.86 -5.99 17.75
CA GLU A 397 -18.07 -6.79 17.89
C GLU A 397 -18.10 -7.98 16.93
N ALA A 398 -17.79 -7.73 15.64
CA ALA A 398 -17.81 -8.76 14.61
C ALA A 398 -16.71 -9.81 14.80
N THR A 399 -15.50 -9.37 15.19
CA THR A 399 -14.30 -10.23 15.26
C THR A 399 -14.08 -10.88 16.62
N GLY A 400 -14.67 -10.31 17.68
CA GLY A 400 -14.39 -10.70 19.08
C GLY A 400 -12.96 -10.36 19.52
N LYS A 401 -12.24 -9.51 18.78
CA LYS A 401 -10.86 -9.13 19.09
C LYS A 401 -10.79 -7.83 19.89
N GLU A 402 -9.74 -7.68 20.70
CA GLU A 402 -9.38 -6.41 21.32
C GLU A 402 -8.85 -5.46 20.25
N VAL A 403 -9.67 -4.48 19.84
CA VAL A 403 -9.30 -3.51 18.81
C VAL A 403 -8.57 -2.32 19.43
N ILE A 404 -7.36 -2.04 18.96
CA ILE A 404 -6.50 -0.94 19.39
C ILE A 404 -6.26 -0.02 18.21
N ALA A 405 -6.98 1.11 18.16
CA ALA A 405 -6.78 2.14 17.14
C ALA A 405 -5.61 3.06 17.53
N LEU A 406 -4.58 3.10 16.68
CA LEU A 406 -3.41 3.95 16.91
C LEU A 406 -3.58 5.31 16.23
N PRO A 407 -2.90 6.36 16.72
CA PRO A 407 -2.86 7.66 16.05
C PRO A 407 -2.37 7.56 14.62
N ILE A 408 -2.80 8.49 13.75
CA ILE A 408 -2.39 8.51 12.32
C ILE A 408 -0.88 8.70 12.18
N GLU A 409 -0.28 9.41 13.11
CA GLU A 409 1.15 9.65 13.17
C GLU A 409 1.94 8.33 13.24
N ALA A 410 1.34 7.27 13.79
CA ALA A 410 1.96 5.93 13.86
C ALA A 410 2.40 5.40 12.48
N THR A 411 1.72 5.78 11.39
CA THR A 411 2.12 5.35 10.04
C THR A 411 3.44 5.99 9.59
N ALA A 412 3.72 7.25 9.94
CA ALA A 412 4.99 7.92 9.63
C ALA A 412 6.14 7.41 10.52
N LEU A 413 5.80 6.92 11.71
CA LEU A 413 6.79 6.50 12.71
C LEU A 413 7.66 5.34 12.21
N GLY A 414 7.10 4.39 11.45
CA GLY A 414 7.84 3.24 10.94
C GLY A 414 9.03 3.63 10.06
N ASN A 415 8.84 4.61 9.17
CA ASN A 415 9.93 5.15 8.34
C ASN A 415 11.03 5.77 9.22
N ILE A 416 10.65 6.65 10.15
CA ILE A 416 11.57 7.30 11.09
C ILE A 416 12.29 6.28 11.98
N MET A 417 11.58 5.25 12.48
CA MET A 417 12.19 4.19 13.31
C MET A 417 13.27 3.41 12.56
N ILE A 418 13.03 3.08 11.27
CA ILE A 418 14.03 2.41 10.44
C ILE A 418 15.27 3.33 10.27
N GLN A 419 15.07 4.63 10.01
CA GLN A 419 16.15 5.58 9.87
C GLN A 419 16.95 5.73 11.19
N ILE A 420 16.29 5.82 12.34
CA ILE A 420 16.94 5.90 13.66
C ILE A 420 17.78 4.65 13.91
N LYS A 421 17.21 3.47 13.70
CA LYS A 421 17.85 2.18 13.95
C LYS A 421 19.11 1.99 13.10
N ASN A 422 19.12 2.48 11.86
CA ASN A 422 20.21 2.28 10.91
C ASN A 422 21.10 3.53 10.74
N GLY A 423 20.68 4.69 11.20
CA GLY A 423 21.46 5.95 11.17
C GLY A 423 22.39 6.17 12.37
N GLY A 424 22.42 5.22 13.31
CA GLY A 424 23.19 5.32 14.58
C GLY A 424 24.55 4.63 14.60
N GLU A 425 24.88 3.78 13.64
CA GLU A 425 26.15 3.06 13.60
C GLU A 425 26.98 3.47 12.38
N GLU A 426 28.03 4.28 12.63
CA GLU A 426 29.27 4.10 11.90
C GLU A 426 29.86 2.77 12.41
N ALA A 427 29.93 1.77 11.52
CA ALA A 427 30.59 0.50 11.77
C ALA A 427 32.11 0.69 11.98
#